data_a6f0a29255397b53ea79bec5a7057e10
#
_entry.id   a6f0a29255397b53ea79bec5a7057e10
#
_cell.length_a   1.000
_cell.length_b   1.000
_cell.length_c   1.000
_cell.angle_alpha   90.00
_cell.angle_beta   90.00
_cell.angle_gamma   90.00
#
_symmetry.space_group_name_H-M   'P 1'
#
loop_
_entity.id
_entity.type
_entity.pdbx_description
1 polymer ?
#
loop_
_entity_poly.entity_id
_entity_poly.type
_entity_poly.pdbx_seq_one_letter_code
_entity_poly.pdbx_strand_id
1 'polypeptide(L)'
;MGYREVVPRSSTKADYDARVRETFLDAGQRLVSIPAQHKKRLVILRWLAEEFQPGRRYTEAEVNRIISRHHPDFATLRRYLVDEELMQRSRGIYWRTGTVPNIGHDPSSWPGLPPP
;
A
#
# COMPACT_ATOMS: atom_id res chain seq x y z
N MET A 1 5.65 -39.42 1.41
CA MET A 1 5.62 -38.91 1.37
C MET A 1 5.12 -38.04 1.49
N GLY A 2 5.00 -37.95 1.81
CA GLY A 2 4.75 -37.14 1.79
C GLY A 2 4.25 -36.17 1.99
N TYR A 3 4.29 -36.03 2.04
CA TYR A 3 4.12 -35.05 2.16
C TYR A 3 3.79 -34.20 1.76
N ARG A 4 3.80 -34.07 1.62
CA ARG A 4 3.77 -33.23 1.21
C ARG A 4 3.02 -32.60 0.81
N GLU A 5 2.72 -32.41 0.76
CA GLU A 5 2.20 -31.79 0.39
C GLU A 5 1.86 -31.06 -0.01
N VAL A 6 1.67 -31.06 -0.10
CA VAL A 6 1.37 -30.40 -0.55
C VAL A 6 1.00 -29.53 -1.04
N VAL A 7 1.08 -29.24 -1.24
CA VAL A 7 0.76 -28.25 -1.68
C VAL A 7 -0.02 -27.88 -2.57
N PRO A 8 -0.55 -27.44 -2.62
CA PRO A 8 -1.31 -27.12 -3.57
C PRO A 8 -1.06 -26.09 -4.30
N ARG A 9 -0.95 -26.14 -4.85
CA ARG A 9 -0.73 -25.44 -5.57
C ARG A 9 -1.09 -24.35 -5.56
N SER A 10 -0.52 -23.98 -5.13
CA SER A 10 -0.57 -22.95 -5.56
C SER A 10 -1.64 -22.19 -5.67
N SER A 11 -2.39 -22.39 -5.32
CA SER A 11 -3.56 -21.70 -5.58
C SER A 11 -4.02 -20.84 -4.47
N THR A 12 -3.23 -20.62 -3.44
CA THR A 12 -3.62 -19.70 -2.39
C THR A 12 -3.29 -18.28 -2.81
N LYS A 13 -4.06 -17.35 -2.28
CA LYS A 13 -3.80 -15.94 -2.50
C LYS A 13 -2.41 -15.56 -2.01
N ALA A 14 -2.00 -16.11 -0.88
CA ALA A 14 -0.69 -15.81 -0.33
C ALA A 14 0.42 -16.25 -1.28
N ASP A 15 0.27 -17.42 -1.91
CA ASP A 15 1.26 -17.90 -2.88
C ASP A 15 1.32 -17.01 -4.11
N TYR A 16 0.18 -16.59 -4.60
CA TYR A 16 0.13 -15.68 -5.75
C TYR A 16 0.80 -14.36 -5.41
N ASP A 17 0.45 -13.79 -4.26
CA ASP A 17 1.02 -12.53 -3.83
C ASP A 17 2.53 -12.62 -3.69
N ALA A 18 3.03 -13.71 -3.12
CA ALA A 18 4.46 -13.91 -2.96
C ALA A 18 5.18 -13.94 -4.31
N ARG A 19 4.61 -14.65 -5.29
CA ARG A 19 5.20 -14.73 -6.61
C ARG A 19 5.23 -13.38 -7.31
N VAL A 20 4.16 -12.60 -7.15
CA VAL A 20 4.11 -11.26 -7.74
C VAL A 20 5.18 -10.38 -7.12
N ARG A 21 5.31 -10.42 -5.80
CA ARG A 21 6.33 -9.62 -5.13
C ARG A 21 7.74 -10.03 -5.58
N GLU A 22 7.99 -11.33 -5.70
CA GLU A 22 9.30 -11.80 -6.17
C GLU A 22 9.61 -11.31 -7.57
N THR A 23 8.59 -11.23 -8.42
CA THR A 23 8.78 -10.80 -9.80
C THR A 23 9.07 -9.31 -9.90
N PHE A 24 8.40 -8.50 -9.09
CA PHE A 24 8.45 -7.05 -9.26
C PHE A 24 9.33 -6.32 -8.24
N LEU A 25 9.78 -6.99 -7.19
CA LEU A 25 10.66 -6.38 -6.19
C LEU A 25 12.05 -6.99 -6.27
N ASP A 26 13.08 -6.15 -6.14
CA ASP A 26 14.42 -6.65 -6.11
C ASP A 26 14.86 -6.96 -4.66
N ALA A 27 16.11 -7.37 -4.50
CA ALA A 27 16.62 -7.76 -3.19
C ALA A 27 16.61 -6.62 -2.18
N GLY A 28 16.64 -5.38 -2.67
CA GLY A 28 16.60 -4.20 -1.81
C GLY A 28 15.19 -3.70 -1.55
N GLN A 29 14.19 -4.49 -1.89
CA GLN A 29 12.79 -4.11 -1.72
C GLN A 29 12.41 -2.90 -2.56
N ARG A 30 13.06 -2.74 -3.70
CA ARG A 30 12.72 -1.69 -4.64
C ARG A 30 11.88 -2.28 -5.76
N LEU A 31 10.88 -1.54 -6.18
CA LEU A 31 9.99 -1.95 -7.25
C LEU A 31 10.70 -1.75 -8.59
N VAL A 32 10.90 -2.85 -9.32
CA VAL A 32 11.59 -2.80 -10.61
C VAL A 32 10.72 -2.11 -11.65
N SER A 33 9.43 -2.38 -11.64
CA SER A 33 8.48 -1.72 -12.50
C SER A 33 7.10 -1.83 -11.89
N ILE A 34 6.23 -0.88 -12.25
CA ILE A 34 4.85 -0.89 -11.79
C ILE A 34 4.07 -1.87 -12.68
N PRO A 35 3.45 -2.92 -12.08
CA PRO A 35 2.76 -3.90 -12.92
C PRO A 35 1.63 -3.26 -13.73
N ALA A 36 1.56 -3.62 -15.01
CA ALA A 36 0.51 -3.11 -15.88
C ALA A 36 -0.83 -3.79 -15.60
N GLN A 37 -0.80 -5.06 -15.24
CA GLN A 37 -2.02 -5.79 -14.93
C GLN A 37 -2.56 -5.36 -13.57
N HIS A 38 -3.83 -5.01 -13.54
CA HIS A 38 -4.46 -4.50 -12.32
C HIS A 38 -4.33 -5.46 -11.14
N LYS A 39 -4.54 -6.75 -11.39
CA LYS A 39 -4.48 -7.74 -10.32
C LYS A 39 -3.09 -7.79 -9.68
N LYS A 40 -2.05 -7.77 -10.51
CA LYS A 40 -0.69 -7.76 -10.00
C LYS A 40 -0.34 -6.44 -9.33
N ARG A 41 -0.83 -5.35 -9.91
CA ARG A 41 -0.59 -4.04 -9.32
C ARG A 41 -1.20 -3.93 -7.94
N LEU A 42 -2.39 -4.50 -7.73
CA LEU A 42 -3.00 -4.51 -6.41
C LEU A 42 -2.15 -5.22 -5.37
N VAL A 43 -1.51 -6.32 -5.75
CA VAL A 43 -0.61 -7.02 -4.82
C VAL A 43 0.49 -6.09 -4.37
N ILE A 44 1.12 -5.41 -5.32
CA ILE A 44 2.22 -4.49 -5.01
C ILE A 44 1.73 -3.31 -4.19
N LEU A 45 0.56 -2.77 -4.53
CA LEU A 45 0.02 -1.63 -3.79
C LEU A 45 -0.33 -2.00 -2.35
N ARG A 46 -0.88 -3.21 -2.12
CA ARG A 46 -1.14 -3.66 -0.76
C ARG A 46 0.14 -3.82 0.04
N TRP A 47 1.18 -4.34 -0.61
CA TRP A 47 2.49 -4.44 0.01
C TRP A 47 3.02 -3.04 0.36
N LEU A 48 2.89 -2.10 -0.56
CA LEU A 48 3.37 -0.74 -0.34
C LEU A 48 2.60 -0.04 0.77
N ALA A 49 1.29 -0.29 0.85
CA ALA A 49 0.45 0.32 1.88
C ALA A 49 0.87 -0.09 3.29
N GLU A 50 1.52 -1.25 3.42
CA GLU A 50 1.99 -1.70 4.73
C GLU A 50 3.15 -0.86 5.26
N GLU A 51 3.76 -0.02 4.43
CA GLU A 51 4.76 0.92 4.90
C GLU A 51 4.17 2.02 5.77
N PHE A 52 2.87 2.18 5.74
CA PHE A 52 2.19 3.24 6.48
C PHE A 52 1.54 2.64 7.73
N GLN A 53 1.79 3.29 8.87
CA GLN A 53 1.22 2.81 10.13
C GLN A 53 -0.28 3.04 10.17
N PRO A 54 -1.05 2.02 10.56
CA PRO A 54 -2.49 2.22 10.78
C PRO A 54 -2.73 3.30 11.82
N GLY A 55 -3.69 4.15 11.56
CA GLY A 55 -4.07 5.19 12.52
C GLY A 55 -3.19 6.42 12.52
N ARG A 56 -2.16 6.45 11.68
CA ARG A 56 -1.28 7.60 11.59
C ARG A 56 -1.62 8.44 10.37
N ARG A 57 -1.49 9.75 10.50
CA ARG A 57 -1.65 10.68 9.38
C ARG A 57 -0.29 11.06 8.84
N TYR A 58 -0.24 11.27 7.53
CA TYR A 58 0.99 11.61 6.82
C TYR A 58 0.74 12.82 5.95
N THR A 59 1.71 13.71 5.87
CA THR A 59 1.65 14.76 4.85
C THR A 59 1.97 14.15 3.49
N GLU A 60 1.62 14.85 2.43
CA GLU A 60 1.96 14.37 1.09
C GLU A 60 3.47 14.21 0.93
N ALA A 61 4.25 15.13 1.50
CA ALA A 61 5.71 15.03 1.43
C ALA A 61 6.22 13.76 2.12
N GLU A 62 5.62 13.40 3.24
CA GLU A 62 6.00 12.17 3.93
C GLU A 62 5.64 10.93 3.11
N VAL A 63 4.45 10.94 2.50
CA VAL A 63 4.03 9.84 1.64
C VAL A 63 5.01 9.69 0.48
N ASN A 64 5.35 10.81 -0.17
CA ASN A 64 6.28 10.78 -1.29
C ASN A 64 7.63 10.23 -0.88
N ARG A 65 8.12 10.61 0.28
CA ARG A 65 9.42 10.14 0.77
C ARG A 65 9.41 8.65 1.03
N ILE A 66 8.34 8.15 1.63
CA ILE A 66 8.22 6.73 1.93
C ILE A 66 8.16 5.92 0.65
N ILE A 67 7.33 6.34 -0.30
CA ILE A 67 7.19 5.60 -1.57
C ILE A 67 8.48 5.66 -2.38
N SER A 68 9.17 6.81 -2.35
CA SER A 68 10.38 6.97 -3.15
C SER A 68 11.51 6.03 -2.75
N ARG A 69 11.43 5.44 -1.55
CA ARG A 69 12.39 4.41 -1.15
C ARG A 69 12.27 3.18 -2.04
N HIS A 70 11.12 2.99 -2.65
CA HIS A 70 10.83 1.79 -3.43
C HIS A 70 10.77 2.06 -4.92
N HIS A 71 10.42 3.27 -5.34
CA HIS A 71 10.31 3.58 -6.77
C HIS A 71 10.31 5.09 -6.98
N PRO A 72 10.99 5.57 -8.03
CA PRO A 72 11.07 7.02 -8.26
C PRO A 72 9.75 7.65 -8.68
N ASP A 73 8.82 6.88 -9.28
CA ASP A 73 7.55 7.44 -9.71
C ASP A 73 6.54 7.37 -8.56
N PHE A 74 6.88 8.08 -7.48
CA PHE A 74 6.05 8.07 -6.27
C PHE A 74 4.69 8.73 -6.51
N ALA A 75 4.61 9.67 -7.41
CA ALA A 75 3.34 10.36 -7.66
C ALA A 75 2.30 9.40 -8.23
N THR A 76 2.70 8.56 -9.18
CA THR A 76 1.80 7.57 -9.76
C THR A 76 1.36 6.55 -8.70
N LEU A 77 2.32 6.06 -7.91
CA LEU A 77 2.00 5.07 -6.87
C LEU A 77 1.11 5.67 -5.79
N ARG A 78 1.37 6.91 -5.39
CA ARG A 78 0.52 7.60 -4.41
C ARG A 78 -0.91 7.68 -4.93
N ARG A 79 -1.08 8.04 -6.19
CA ARG A 79 -2.41 8.14 -6.77
C ARG A 79 -3.09 6.77 -6.81
N TYR A 80 -2.36 5.74 -7.21
CA TYR A 80 -2.93 4.39 -7.22
C TYR A 80 -3.39 3.95 -5.84
N LEU A 81 -2.61 4.25 -4.80
CA LEU A 81 -3.01 3.89 -3.44
C LEU A 81 -4.35 4.50 -3.05
N VAL A 82 -4.58 5.73 -3.45
CA VAL A 82 -5.85 6.41 -3.18
C VAL A 82 -6.95 5.87 -4.08
N ASP A 83 -6.67 5.69 -5.38
CA ASP A 83 -7.65 5.20 -6.34
C ASP A 83 -8.15 3.81 -5.99
N GLU A 84 -7.26 2.95 -5.47
CA GLU A 84 -7.62 1.59 -5.06
C GLU A 84 -8.13 1.54 -3.63
N GLU A 85 -8.31 2.69 -3.01
CA GLU A 85 -8.86 2.80 -1.67
C GLU A 85 -8.02 2.11 -0.60
N LEU A 86 -6.74 1.99 -0.84
CA LEU A 86 -5.79 1.49 0.15
C LEU A 86 -5.34 2.61 1.07
N MET A 87 -5.40 3.84 0.61
CA MET A 87 -5.19 5.03 1.40
C MET A 87 -6.27 6.03 1.10
N GLN A 88 -6.53 6.89 2.06
CA GLN A 88 -7.45 8.00 1.90
C GLN A 88 -6.68 9.30 2.08
N ARG A 89 -7.21 10.36 1.49
CA ARG A 89 -6.60 11.67 1.62
C ARG A 89 -7.64 12.75 1.76
N SER A 90 -7.26 13.81 2.46
CA SER A 90 -8.07 15.01 2.58
C SER A 90 -7.14 16.19 2.85
N ARG A 91 -7.20 17.19 1.98
CA ARG A 91 -6.43 18.43 2.12
C ARG A 91 -4.95 18.18 2.40
N GLY A 92 -4.35 17.31 1.60
CA GLY A 92 -2.92 17.04 1.70
C GLY A 92 -2.51 16.12 2.83
N ILE A 93 -3.47 15.57 3.57
CA ILE A 93 -3.20 14.61 4.63
C ILE A 93 -3.67 13.24 4.17
N TYR A 94 -2.85 12.23 4.40
CA TYR A 94 -3.09 10.86 3.97
C TYR A 94 -3.13 9.92 5.16
N TRP A 95 -3.92 8.87 5.08
CA TRP A 95 -3.94 7.80 6.07
C TRP A 95 -4.35 6.50 5.42
N ARG A 96 -3.99 5.41 6.07
CA ARG A 96 -4.27 4.08 5.54
C ARG A 96 -5.75 3.76 5.68
N THR A 97 -6.35 3.25 4.61
CA THR A 97 -7.77 2.93 4.58
C THR A 97 -8.09 1.81 5.57
N GLY A 98 -9.27 1.86 6.15
CA GLY A 98 -9.68 0.88 7.15
C GLY A 98 -9.22 1.20 8.54
N THR A 99 -8.43 2.27 8.68
CA THR A 99 -7.97 2.73 9.98
C THR A 99 -8.36 4.19 10.14
N VAL A 100 -8.74 4.57 11.34
CA VAL A 100 -9.08 5.95 11.65
C VAL A 100 -7.88 6.55 12.37
N PRO A 101 -7.38 7.73 11.93
CA PRO A 101 -6.30 8.38 12.66
C PRO A 101 -6.67 8.50 14.13
N ASN A 102 -5.70 8.25 14.98
CA ASN A 102 -5.96 8.18 16.41
C ASN A 102 -6.04 9.58 17.03
N ILE A 103 -7.06 10.33 16.61
CA ILE A 103 -7.31 11.68 17.12
C ILE A 103 -8.81 11.80 17.36
N GLY A 104 -9.29 11.14 18.41
CA GLY A 104 -10.71 11.10 18.65
C GLY A 104 -11.44 10.40 17.51
N HIS A 105 -12.75 10.46 17.54
CA HIS A 105 -13.57 9.79 16.54
C HIS A 105 -14.23 10.77 15.57
N ASP A 106 -14.01 12.06 15.78
CA ASP A 106 -14.63 13.10 14.96
C ASP A 106 -13.60 13.65 13.97
N PRO A 107 -13.76 13.39 12.67
CA PRO A 107 -12.80 13.89 11.69
C PRO A 107 -12.68 15.40 11.68
N SER A 108 -13.69 16.13 12.10
CA SER A 108 -13.64 17.59 12.09
C SER A 108 -12.62 18.14 13.08
N SER A 109 -12.20 17.34 14.05
CA SER A 109 -11.19 17.76 15.01
C SER A 109 -9.76 17.48 14.51
N TRP A 110 -9.60 16.84 13.37
CA TRP A 110 -8.28 16.49 12.85
C TRP A 110 -7.68 17.68 12.13
N PRO A 111 -6.45 18.09 12.53
CA PRO A 111 -5.81 19.20 11.83
C PRO A 111 -5.61 18.88 10.35
N GLY A 112 -5.88 19.88 9.51
CA GLY A 112 -5.67 19.72 8.08
C GLY A 112 -6.75 18.96 7.35
N LEU A 113 -7.76 18.45 8.04
CA LEU A 113 -8.85 17.74 7.41
C LEU A 113 -10.10 18.63 7.35
N PRO A 114 -10.92 18.52 6.29
CA PRO A 114 -12.15 19.29 6.23
C PRO A 114 -13.15 18.74 7.23
N PRO A 115 -14.07 19.55 7.67
CA PRO A 115 -15.16 19.03 8.50
C PRO A 115 -16.01 18.07 7.68
N PRO A 116 -16.65 17.10 8.33
CA PRO A 116 -17.46 16.13 7.63
C PRO A 116 -18.69 16.77 6.97
#